data_93bc6e4d14ab15335d26c448ec8c989c
#
_entry.id   93bc6e4d14ab15335d26c448ec8c989c
#
_cell.length_a   1.000
_cell.length_b   1.000
_cell.length_c   1.000
_cell.angle_alpha   90.00
_cell.angle_beta   90.00
_cell.angle_gamma   90.00
#
_symmetry.space_group_name_H-M   'P 1'
#
loop_
_entity.id
_entity.type
_entity.pdbx_description
1 polymer ?
#
loop_
_entity_poly.entity_id
_entity_poly.type
_entity_poly.pdbx_seq_one_letter_code
_entity_poly.pdbx_strand_id
1 'polypeptide(L)'
;MKLYLLVPFIFCHLLVNAQNSVCFTIEDNPNSNVSGLGLFTKYVNVLDCFSIYAESSIPDTKVLHAAAVAAELLDNDENGFVDDEVLKTALQSSGALIPIFYQENSSAENQFFTQYNGEGAAAVLYNNEMNPVQTGYWGSDATVEEVIHVINAIGHSSIYPNAFSIEPNSSLMSEAMDVARGGQFINIPNPYPNSAWYHYDDQTCDYGCMAIEYMYWSIVSWMGILNDPSTCNGIANEWEPCSPSLFQSTDILMFALITDPQYQLPQLAPDGNYCPQNSGMESTIGFEDIRVFPNYSEHVIHIKNMKGNNAISLKDTTGRLIYTQKTTNQDLTLDVSMVHSGQYILLIERGSKHSYHKIMIH
;
A
#
# COMPACT_ATOMS: atom_id res chain seq x y z
N MET A 1 -1.97 26.98 -67.55
CA MET A 1 -2.22 27.53 -66.21
C MET A 1 -2.97 26.49 -65.40
N LYS A 2 -2.23 25.67 -64.57
CA LYS A 2 -2.85 24.62 -63.74
C LYS A 2 -3.06 25.21 -62.33
N LEU A 3 -4.32 25.25 -61.95
CA LEU A 3 -4.75 25.74 -60.62
C LEU A 3 -4.62 24.58 -59.64
N TYR A 4 -3.73 24.70 -58.65
CA TYR A 4 -3.63 23.76 -57.51
C TYR A 4 -4.56 24.24 -56.40
N LEU A 5 -5.59 23.44 -56.12
CA LEU A 5 -6.48 23.66 -54.97
C LEU A 5 -5.75 23.12 -53.71
N LEU A 6 -5.33 24.01 -52.83
CA LEU A 6 -4.85 23.69 -51.51
C LEU A 6 -6.10 23.45 -50.60
N VAL A 7 -6.31 22.22 -50.18
CA VAL A 7 -7.28 21.87 -49.16
C VAL A 7 -6.57 21.96 -47.80
N PRO A 8 -7.01 22.84 -46.85
CA PRO A 8 -6.45 22.86 -45.53
C PRO A 8 -6.94 21.67 -44.74
N PHE A 9 -6.04 20.78 -44.33
CA PHE A 9 -6.32 19.75 -43.33
C PHE A 9 -6.47 20.42 -41.96
N ILE A 10 -7.71 20.56 -41.47
CA ILE A 10 -7.98 20.97 -40.09
C ILE A 10 -7.73 19.73 -39.22
N PHE A 11 -6.59 19.69 -38.54
CA PHE A 11 -6.35 18.77 -37.44
C PHE A 11 -7.24 19.17 -36.27
N CYS A 12 -8.39 18.49 -36.14
CA CYS A 12 -9.20 18.57 -34.93
C CYS A 12 -8.46 17.75 -33.85
N HIS A 13 -7.70 18.42 -32.97
CA HIS A 13 -7.23 17.81 -31.76
C HIS A 13 -8.45 17.55 -30.86
N LEU A 14 -8.95 16.32 -30.91
CA LEU A 14 -9.81 15.79 -29.85
C LEU A 14 -8.94 15.73 -28.59
N LEU A 15 -9.06 16.71 -27.72
CA LEU A 15 -8.65 16.60 -26.33
C LEU A 15 -9.56 15.53 -25.74
N VAL A 16 -9.10 14.30 -25.73
CA VAL A 16 -9.66 13.25 -24.87
C VAL A 16 -9.27 13.67 -23.47
N ASN A 17 -10.17 14.37 -22.78
CA ASN A 17 -10.12 14.42 -21.33
C ASN A 17 -10.32 12.97 -20.90
N ALA A 18 -9.26 12.30 -20.47
CA ALA A 18 -9.37 11.11 -19.68
C ALA A 18 -10.10 11.54 -18.39
N GLN A 19 -11.39 11.31 -18.36
CA GLN A 19 -12.20 11.44 -17.17
C GLN A 19 -11.74 10.26 -16.31
N ASN A 20 -10.91 10.54 -15.29
CA ASN A 20 -10.57 9.55 -14.29
C ASN A 20 -11.89 8.97 -13.78
N SER A 21 -12.13 7.70 -14.07
CA SER A 21 -13.28 6.99 -13.52
C SER A 21 -13.02 6.86 -12.03
N VAL A 22 -13.70 7.68 -11.23
CA VAL A 22 -13.65 7.61 -9.77
C VAL A 22 -14.28 6.29 -9.36
N CYS A 23 -13.47 5.32 -8.92
CA CYS A 23 -13.98 4.00 -8.52
C CYS A 23 -14.65 4.02 -7.15
N PHE A 24 -14.31 4.98 -6.31
CA PHE A 24 -14.99 5.22 -5.05
C PHE A 24 -15.99 6.36 -5.18
N THR A 25 -17.07 6.26 -4.42
CA THR A 25 -18.08 7.30 -4.28
C THR A 25 -18.09 7.78 -2.83
N ILE A 26 -18.10 9.09 -2.63
CA ILE A 26 -18.33 9.66 -1.29
C ILE A 26 -19.81 9.53 -0.98
N GLU A 27 -20.10 8.91 0.14
CA GLU A 27 -21.45 8.71 0.66
C GLU A 27 -21.68 9.59 1.89
N ASP A 28 -22.95 9.78 2.25
CA ASP A 28 -23.32 10.33 3.55
C ASP A 28 -22.90 9.36 4.66
N ASN A 29 -22.41 9.89 5.77
CA ASN A 29 -21.97 9.09 6.91
C ASN A 29 -23.09 8.18 7.47
N PRO A 30 -23.00 6.86 7.30
CA PRO A 30 -24.01 5.91 7.79
C PRO A 30 -24.00 5.76 9.32
N ASN A 31 -22.91 6.16 9.96
CA ASN A 31 -22.67 6.02 11.39
C ASN A 31 -22.78 7.36 12.15
N SER A 32 -23.56 8.30 11.63
CA SER A 32 -23.75 9.64 12.23
C SER A 32 -24.31 9.61 13.65
N ASN A 33 -24.94 8.51 14.06
CA ASN A 33 -25.45 8.31 15.42
C ASN A 33 -24.43 7.66 16.37
N VAL A 34 -23.26 7.24 15.87
CA VAL A 34 -22.18 6.66 16.70
C VAL A 34 -21.39 7.81 17.33
N SER A 35 -21.12 7.67 18.63
CA SER A 35 -20.37 8.68 19.39
C SER A 35 -18.98 8.89 18.77
N GLY A 36 -18.63 10.15 18.54
CA GLY A 36 -17.37 10.54 17.86
C GLY A 36 -17.45 10.52 16.33
N LEU A 37 -18.29 9.68 15.70
CA LEU A 37 -18.41 9.63 14.23
C LEU A 37 -19.41 10.62 13.66
N GLY A 38 -20.34 11.13 14.46
CA GLY A 38 -21.33 12.14 14.04
C GLY A 38 -20.74 13.49 13.58
N LEU A 39 -19.44 13.70 13.78
CA LEU A 39 -18.70 14.87 13.33
C LEU A 39 -18.46 14.90 11.80
N PHE A 40 -18.42 13.73 11.21
CA PHE A 40 -18.07 13.55 9.80
C PHE A 40 -19.33 13.51 8.95
N THR A 41 -19.28 14.14 7.80
CA THR A 41 -20.37 14.12 6.81
C THR A 41 -20.04 13.30 5.58
N LYS A 42 -18.77 13.03 5.35
CA LYS A 42 -18.29 12.25 4.21
C LYS A 42 -17.79 10.89 4.67
N TYR A 43 -18.14 9.90 3.89
CA TYR A 43 -17.80 8.50 4.16
C TYR A 43 -17.40 7.80 2.86
N VAL A 44 -16.40 6.92 2.93
CA VAL A 44 -16.08 5.96 1.87
C VAL A 44 -15.83 4.60 2.51
N ASN A 45 -16.50 3.58 1.99
CA ASN A 45 -16.20 2.18 2.31
C ASN A 45 -15.15 1.64 1.35
N VAL A 46 -14.02 1.17 1.88
CA VAL A 46 -12.91 0.63 1.11
C VAL A 46 -12.89 -0.89 1.27
N LEU A 47 -13.13 -1.61 0.18
CA LEU A 47 -13.06 -3.08 0.06
C LEU A 47 -13.83 -3.82 1.19
N ASP A 48 -14.89 -3.22 1.69
CA ASP A 48 -15.73 -3.73 2.79
C ASP A 48 -15.03 -3.94 4.14
N CYS A 49 -13.82 -3.43 4.33
CA CYS A 49 -13.06 -3.67 5.55
C CYS A 49 -12.37 -2.44 6.15
N PHE A 50 -12.31 -1.33 5.43
CA PHE A 50 -11.67 -0.11 5.90
C PHE A 50 -12.58 1.09 5.61
N SER A 51 -12.67 2.03 6.51
CA SER A 51 -13.58 3.18 6.41
C SER A 51 -12.84 4.51 6.43
N ILE A 52 -13.15 5.38 5.49
CA ILE A 52 -12.69 6.77 5.51
C ILE A 52 -13.83 7.65 6.01
N TYR A 53 -13.56 8.47 7.02
CA TYR A 53 -14.48 9.48 7.53
C TYR A 53 -13.86 10.87 7.38
N ALA A 54 -14.57 11.84 6.83
CA ALA A 54 -14.02 13.17 6.64
C ALA A 54 -15.01 14.29 7.04
N GLU A 55 -14.46 15.40 7.57
CA GLU A 55 -15.22 16.62 7.78
C GLU A 55 -15.77 17.17 6.46
N SER A 56 -16.85 17.92 6.52
CA SER A 56 -17.49 18.53 5.33
C SER A 56 -16.56 19.44 4.53
N SER A 57 -15.60 20.08 5.20
CA SER A 57 -14.62 21.00 4.63
C SER A 57 -13.49 20.35 3.84
N ILE A 58 -13.29 19.04 3.99
CA ILE A 58 -12.23 18.32 3.27
C ILE A 58 -12.58 18.21 1.78
N PRO A 59 -11.69 18.58 0.85
CA PRO A 59 -11.93 18.41 -0.58
C PRO A 59 -12.20 16.95 -0.96
N ASP A 60 -13.17 16.69 -1.81
CA ASP A 60 -13.54 15.34 -2.26
C ASP A 60 -12.34 14.59 -2.89
N THR A 61 -11.48 15.31 -3.60
CA THR A 61 -10.27 14.74 -4.20
C THR A 61 -9.32 14.14 -3.17
N LYS A 62 -9.25 14.70 -1.96
CA LYS A 62 -8.42 14.17 -0.87
C LYS A 62 -9.07 12.97 -0.18
N VAL A 63 -10.38 13.00 0.01
CA VAL A 63 -11.12 11.85 0.55
C VAL A 63 -11.01 10.64 -0.38
N LEU A 64 -11.18 10.85 -1.68
CA LEU A 64 -11.05 9.80 -2.69
C LEU A 64 -9.60 9.30 -2.85
N HIS A 65 -8.63 10.19 -2.69
CA HIS A 65 -7.22 9.82 -2.65
C HIS A 65 -6.90 8.89 -1.47
N ALA A 66 -7.36 9.21 -0.26
CA ALA A 66 -7.18 8.34 0.88
C ALA A 66 -7.84 6.96 0.68
N ALA A 67 -9.01 6.92 0.04
CA ALA A 67 -9.69 5.67 -0.29
C ALA A 67 -8.92 4.85 -1.32
N ALA A 68 -8.37 5.48 -2.37
CA ALA A 68 -7.57 4.82 -3.38
C ALA A 68 -6.28 4.23 -2.78
N VAL A 69 -5.54 5.02 -2.01
CA VAL A 69 -4.32 4.57 -1.32
C VAL A 69 -4.61 3.39 -0.37
N ALA A 70 -5.68 3.47 0.41
CA ALA A 70 -6.06 2.37 1.30
C ALA A 70 -6.39 1.09 0.52
N ALA A 71 -7.07 1.22 -0.62
CA ALA A 71 -7.38 0.08 -1.46
C ALA A 71 -6.14 -0.54 -2.11
N GLU A 72 -5.21 0.28 -2.63
CA GLU A 72 -3.95 -0.20 -3.22
C GLU A 72 -3.03 -0.89 -2.21
N LEU A 73 -3.08 -0.46 -0.94
CA LEU A 73 -2.34 -1.11 0.14
C LEU A 73 -2.96 -2.44 0.59
N LEU A 74 -4.27 -2.63 0.42
CA LEU A 74 -5.01 -3.82 0.80
C LEU A 74 -5.16 -4.83 -0.36
N ASP A 75 -5.19 -4.34 -1.58
CA ASP A 75 -5.31 -5.06 -2.85
C ASP A 75 -4.19 -4.55 -3.77
N ASN A 76 -2.99 -5.07 -3.53
CA ASN A 76 -1.78 -4.53 -4.13
C ASN A 76 -1.61 -4.93 -5.61
N ASP A 77 -2.35 -5.94 -6.09
CA ASP A 77 -2.43 -6.30 -7.51
C ASP A 77 -3.64 -5.68 -8.24
N GLU A 78 -4.46 -4.90 -7.53
CA GLU A 78 -5.64 -4.17 -8.02
C GLU A 78 -6.67 -5.06 -8.72
N ASN A 79 -6.87 -6.27 -8.20
CA ASN A 79 -7.83 -7.21 -8.77
C ASN A 79 -9.28 -7.04 -8.23
N GLY A 80 -9.49 -6.16 -7.25
CA GLY A 80 -10.78 -5.85 -6.62
C GLY A 80 -11.03 -6.64 -5.33
N PHE A 81 -10.05 -7.40 -4.84
CA PHE A 81 -10.14 -8.20 -3.62
C PHE A 81 -8.95 -7.92 -2.71
N VAL A 82 -9.18 -7.87 -1.42
CA VAL A 82 -8.08 -7.76 -0.44
C VAL A 82 -7.16 -8.98 -0.57
N ASP A 83 -5.85 -8.76 -0.65
CA ASP A 83 -4.85 -9.82 -0.84
C ASP A 83 -4.87 -10.85 0.30
N ASP A 84 -5.07 -10.39 1.53
CA ASP A 84 -5.15 -11.23 2.73
C ASP A 84 -6.56 -11.20 3.34
N GLU A 85 -7.32 -12.29 3.14
CA GLU A 85 -8.67 -12.45 3.70
C GLU A 85 -8.69 -12.50 5.25
N VAL A 86 -7.58 -12.91 5.88
CA VAL A 86 -7.48 -12.89 7.36
C VAL A 86 -7.34 -11.46 7.84
N LEU A 87 -6.52 -10.65 7.16
CA LEU A 87 -6.38 -9.22 7.40
C LEU A 87 -7.73 -8.51 7.20
N LYS A 88 -8.40 -8.77 6.07
CA LYS A 88 -9.74 -8.25 5.79
C LYS A 88 -10.70 -8.49 6.95
N THR A 89 -10.77 -9.74 7.41
CA THR A 89 -11.66 -10.12 8.51
C THR A 89 -11.31 -9.39 9.82
N ALA A 90 -10.02 -9.23 10.11
CA ALA A 90 -9.56 -8.52 11.30
C ALA A 90 -9.94 -7.04 11.27
N LEU A 91 -9.67 -6.36 10.15
CA LEU A 91 -10.01 -4.94 9.95
C LEU A 91 -11.53 -4.71 10.02
N GLN A 92 -12.34 -5.60 9.41
CA GLN A 92 -13.80 -5.55 9.51
C GLN A 92 -14.27 -5.68 10.98
N SER A 93 -13.71 -6.66 11.68
CA SER A 93 -14.13 -6.97 13.06
C SER A 93 -13.79 -5.85 14.04
N SER A 94 -12.67 -5.16 13.83
CA SER A 94 -12.24 -4.02 14.64
C SER A 94 -12.88 -2.70 14.18
N GLY A 95 -13.55 -2.69 13.02
CA GLY A 95 -14.11 -1.49 12.43
C GLY A 95 -13.03 -0.49 12.03
N ALA A 96 -11.96 -0.97 11.36
CA ALA A 96 -10.81 -0.17 10.96
C ALA A 96 -11.23 1.08 10.18
N LEU A 97 -10.73 2.22 10.61
CA LEU A 97 -11.07 3.52 10.02
C LEU A 97 -9.94 4.53 10.13
N ILE A 98 -9.96 5.51 9.23
CA ILE A 98 -9.15 6.70 9.34
C ILE A 98 -10.04 7.96 9.30
N PRO A 99 -10.01 8.82 10.32
CA PRO A 99 -10.70 10.10 10.30
C PRO A 99 -9.82 11.16 9.63
N ILE A 100 -10.43 12.04 8.83
CA ILE A 100 -9.76 13.15 8.17
C ILE A 100 -10.29 14.46 8.73
N PHE A 101 -9.42 15.22 9.41
CA PHE A 101 -9.71 16.51 10.01
C PHE A 101 -9.18 17.66 9.14
N TYR A 102 -9.82 18.82 9.26
CA TYR A 102 -9.37 20.00 8.54
C TYR A 102 -8.01 20.49 9.02
N GLN A 103 -7.76 20.42 10.33
CA GLN A 103 -6.49 20.81 10.95
C GLN A 103 -6.26 20.10 12.27
N GLU A 104 -5.02 19.96 12.63
CA GLU A 104 -4.54 19.44 13.91
C GLU A 104 -5.00 20.34 15.08
N ASN A 105 -5.22 19.75 16.25
CA ASN A 105 -5.69 20.41 17.48
C ASN A 105 -7.04 21.15 17.31
N SER A 106 -7.85 20.73 16.35
CA SER A 106 -9.19 21.29 16.14
C SER A 106 -10.18 20.85 17.22
N SER A 107 -11.30 21.57 17.33
CA SER A 107 -12.37 21.13 18.22
C SER A 107 -13.02 19.81 17.76
N ALA A 108 -13.05 19.54 16.46
CA ALA A 108 -13.56 18.30 15.90
C ALA A 108 -12.68 17.11 16.30
N GLU A 109 -11.38 17.23 16.13
CA GLU A 109 -10.42 16.23 16.55
C GLU A 109 -10.49 15.95 18.05
N ASN A 110 -10.43 16.99 18.89
CA ASN A 110 -10.55 16.86 20.34
C ASN A 110 -11.88 16.18 20.75
N GLN A 111 -12.98 16.49 20.06
CA GLN A 111 -14.27 15.84 20.29
C GLN A 111 -14.23 14.37 19.87
N PHE A 112 -13.61 14.04 18.73
CA PHE A 112 -13.43 12.66 18.28
C PHE A 112 -12.69 11.85 19.35
N PHE A 113 -11.50 12.23 19.74
CA PHE A 113 -10.70 11.50 20.74
C PHE A 113 -11.36 11.42 22.12
N THR A 114 -12.27 12.34 22.45
CA THR A 114 -13.01 12.30 23.71
C THR A 114 -14.23 11.37 23.66
N GLN A 115 -14.85 11.24 22.48
CA GLN A 115 -16.15 10.57 22.33
C GLN A 115 -16.09 9.23 21.62
N TYR A 116 -15.14 9.03 20.70
CA TYR A 116 -14.97 7.77 20.00
C TYR A 116 -14.34 6.74 20.95
N ASN A 117 -14.99 5.60 21.10
CA ASN A 117 -14.55 4.52 21.97
C ASN A 117 -14.39 3.17 21.22
N GLY A 118 -14.35 3.20 19.90
CA GLY A 118 -14.04 2.03 19.09
C GLY A 118 -12.52 1.79 19.00
N GLU A 119 -12.15 0.60 18.56
CA GLU A 119 -10.77 0.14 18.47
C GLU A 119 -10.17 0.32 17.06
N GLY A 120 -10.98 0.78 16.09
CA GLY A 120 -10.59 0.80 14.68
C GLY A 120 -9.75 2.00 14.22
N ALA A 121 -9.54 3.02 15.06
CA ALA A 121 -8.79 4.23 14.72
C ALA A 121 -7.41 4.20 15.40
N ALA A 122 -6.35 3.98 14.63
CA ALA A 122 -4.97 3.99 15.12
C ALA A 122 -4.17 5.19 14.58
N ALA A 123 -4.68 5.91 13.59
CA ALA A 123 -4.07 7.09 13.01
C ALA A 123 -5.13 8.06 12.51
N VAL A 124 -4.74 9.28 12.18
CA VAL A 124 -5.59 10.34 11.65
C VAL A 124 -4.92 11.02 10.46
N LEU A 125 -5.68 11.69 9.61
CA LEU A 125 -5.16 12.52 8.52
C LEU A 125 -5.64 13.97 8.68
N TYR A 126 -4.79 14.91 8.27
CA TYR A 126 -5.14 16.32 8.21
C TYR A 126 -5.14 16.85 6.78
N ASN A 127 -6.01 17.82 6.51
CA ASN A 127 -6.15 18.39 5.16
C ASN A 127 -4.83 18.90 4.57
N ASN A 128 -3.95 19.50 5.39
CA ASN A 128 -2.71 20.13 4.93
C ASN A 128 -1.57 19.14 4.62
N GLU A 129 -1.66 17.91 5.08
CA GLU A 129 -0.64 16.86 4.86
C GLU A 129 -1.00 15.85 3.76
N MET A 130 -2.14 16.04 3.08
CA MET A 130 -2.58 15.20 1.98
C MET A 130 -2.32 15.88 0.64
N ASN A 131 -1.61 15.19 -0.26
CA ASN A 131 -1.28 15.69 -1.59
C ASN A 131 -1.50 14.64 -2.69
N PRO A 132 -2.69 14.57 -3.29
CA PRO A 132 -3.02 13.58 -4.32
C PRO A 132 -2.13 13.59 -5.57
N VAL A 133 -1.31 14.63 -5.76
CA VAL A 133 -0.38 14.75 -6.90
C VAL A 133 0.98 14.11 -6.62
N GLN A 134 1.30 13.87 -5.35
CA GLN A 134 2.58 13.30 -4.91
C GLN A 134 2.34 12.17 -3.89
N THR A 135 1.58 11.16 -4.31
CA THR A 135 1.14 10.04 -3.48
C THR A 135 2.28 9.45 -2.65
N GLY A 136 2.13 9.48 -1.33
CA GLY A 136 3.08 8.93 -0.36
C GLY A 136 4.46 9.60 -0.35
N TYR A 137 4.67 10.69 -1.09
CA TYR A 137 5.95 11.38 -1.09
C TYR A 137 6.20 12.04 0.28
N TRP A 138 7.24 11.59 0.95
CA TRP A 138 7.60 12.07 2.28
C TRP A 138 7.71 13.61 2.35
N GLY A 139 7.10 14.21 3.36
CA GLY A 139 7.03 15.67 3.55
C GLY A 139 6.00 16.39 2.66
N SER A 140 5.26 15.66 1.81
CA SER A 140 4.21 16.23 0.97
C SER A 140 2.87 15.51 1.09
N ASP A 141 2.86 14.19 1.27
CA ASP A 141 1.65 13.38 1.38
C ASP A 141 1.81 12.28 2.43
N ALA A 142 1.21 12.46 3.60
CA ALA A 142 1.19 11.51 4.69
C ALA A 142 0.16 10.37 4.51
N THR A 143 -0.60 10.37 3.40
CA THR A 143 -1.72 9.42 3.25
C THR A 143 -1.26 7.96 3.30
N VAL A 144 -0.14 7.62 2.67
CA VAL A 144 0.42 6.24 2.70
C VAL A 144 0.84 5.87 4.12
N GLU A 145 1.49 6.78 4.83
CA GLU A 145 1.96 6.61 6.20
C GLU A 145 0.80 6.29 7.15
N GLU A 146 -0.17 7.18 7.23
CA GLU A 146 -1.25 7.07 8.20
C GLU A 146 -2.19 5.89 7.91
N VAL A 147 -2.41 5.56 6.63
CA VAL A 147 -3.17 4.36 6.26
C VAL A 147 -2.41 3.09 6.63
N ILE A 148 -1.09 3.01 6.38
CA ILE A 148 -0.25 1.88 6.80
C ILE A 148 -0.28 1.73 8.32
N HIS A 149 -0.23 2.82 9.09
CA HIS A 149 -0.31 2.78 10.55
C HIS A 149 -1.60 2.08 11.02
N VAL A 150 -2.76 2.44 10.46
CA VAL A 150 -4.02 1.77 10.80
C VAL A 150 -3.99 0.29 10.41
N ILE A 151 -3.59 -0.05 9.18
CA ILE A 151 -3.55 -1.43 8.70
C ILE A 151 -2.62 -2.28 9.55
N ASN A 152 -1.45 -1.76 9.92
CA ASN A 152 -0.47 -2.48 10.71
C ASN A 152 -0.88 -2.63 12.18
N ALA A 153 -1.30 -1.54 12.82
CA ALA A 153 -1.64 -1.54 14.23
C ALA A 153 -2.90 -2.35 14.53
N ILE A 154 -3.95 -2.21 13.70
CA ILE A 154 -5.22 -2.91 13.88
C ILE A 154 -5.16 -4.33 13.29
N GLY A 155 -4.51 -4.48 12.14
CA GLY A 155 -4.49 -5.72 11.36
C GLY A 155 -3.27 -6.60 11.62
N HIS A 156 -2.15 -6.34 10.96
CA HIS A 156 -1.00 -7.25 10.94
C HIS A 156 -0.47 -7.62 12.33
N SER A 157 -0.39 -6.66 13.27
CA SER A 157 0.07 -6.94 14.64
C SER A 157 -0.84 -7.90 15.40
N SER A 158 -2.13 -7.89 15.10
CA SER A 158 -3.13 -8.75 15.75
C SER A 158 -3.22 -10.14 15.13
N ILE A 159 -3.14 -10.26 13.79
CA ILE A 159 -3.30 -11.54 13.10
C ILE A 159 -2.00 -12.35 13.01
N TYR A 160 -0.85 -11.67 13.01
CA TYR A 160 0.48 -12.28 12.97
C TYR A 160 1.33 -11.88 14.19
N PRO A 161 0.88 -12.11 15.43
CA PRO A 161 1.55 -11.57 16.62
C PRO A 161 2.98 -12.08 16.78
N ASN A 162 3.32 -13.29 16.34
CA ASN A 162 4.69 -13.80 16.37
C ASN A 162 5.63 -13.05 15.42
N ALA A 163 5.10 -12.49 14.34
CA ALA A 163 5.88 -11.71 13.38
C ALA A 163 5.86 -10.21 13.69
N PHE A 164 4.70 -9.63 14.02
CA PHE A 164 4.46 -8.18 14.03
C PHE A 164 3.85 -7.63 15.31
N SER A 165 3.88 -8.37 16.44
CA SER A 165 3.50 -7.77 17.72
C SER A 165 4.42 -6.57 18.04
N ILE A 166 3.81 -5.49 18.55
CA ILE A 166 4.47 -4.22 18.84
C ILE A 166 5.04 -4.14 20.27
N GLU A 167 4.88 -5.20 21.06
CA GLU A 167 5.40 -5.25 22.43
C GLU A 167 6.88 -5.63 22.46
N PRO A 168 7.65 -5.19 23.45
CA PRO A 168 9.05 -5.56 23.59
C PRO A 168 9.27 -7.08 23.69
N ASN A 169 10.24 -7.63 22.94
CA ASN A 169 10.59 -9.06 22.91
C ASN A 169 9.43 -10.00 22.56
N SER A 170 8.45 -9.56 21.81
CA SER A 170 7.24 -10.33 21.54
C SER A 170 7.15 -10.87 20.12
N SER A 171 7.99 -10.38 19.20
CA SER A 171 7.88 -10.71 17.78
C SER A 171 9.23 -10.63 17.07
N LEU A 172 9.30 -11.21 15.88
CA LEU A 172 10.47 -11.08 15.00
C LEU A 172 10.71 -9.61 14.59
N MET A 173 9.66 -8.82 14.41
CA MET A 173 9.77 -7.39 14.14
C MET A 173 10.36 -6.62 15.34
N SER A 174 9.93 -6.93 16.57
CA SER A 174 10.52 -6.28 17.76
C SER A 174 12.00 -6.60 17.91
N GLU A 175 12.42 -7.84 17.60
CA GLU A 175 13.84 -8.22 17.57
C GLU A 175 14.60 -7.47 16.46
N ALA A 176 14.03 -7.36 15.26
CA ALA A 176 14.64 -6.62 14.16
C ALA A 176 14.77 -5.12 14.48
N MET A 177 13.76 -4.50 15.06
CA MET A 177 13.80 -3.10 15.49
C MET A 177 14.88 -2.86 16.56
N ASP A 178 15.02 -3.75 17.52
CA ASP A 178 16.06 -3.63 18.55
C ASP A 178 17.47 -3.68 17.92
N VAL A 179 17.67 -4.51 16.89
CA VAL A 179 18.93 -4.52 16.11
C VAL A 179 19.10 -3.21 15.34
N ALA A 180 18.04 -2.72 14.68
CA ALA A 180 18.06 -1.49 13.89
C ALA A 180 18.39 -0.26 14.74
N ARG A 181 17.94 -0.24 15.99
CA ARG A 181 18.21 0.83 16.97
C ARG A 181 19.56 0.68 17.69
N GLY A 182 20.31 -0.41 17.44
CA GLY A 182 21.56 -0.71 18.10
C GLY A 182 21.40 -1.20 19.55
N GLY A 183 20.21 -1.61 19.95
CA GLY A 183 19.87 -2.15 21.27
C GLY A 183 18.39 -2.02 21.59
N GLN A 184 17.95 -2.77 22.61
CA GLN A 184 16.59 -2.66 23.12
C GLN A 184 16.42 -1.41 23.99
N PHE A 185 15.57 -0.50 23.54
CA PHE A 185 15.25 0.73 24.27
C PHE A 185 13.74 0.87 24.42
N ILE A 186 13.25 0.87 25.66
CA ILE A 186 11.81 1.11 25.96
C ILE A 186 11.45 2.58 25.73
N ASN A 187 12.40 3.47 26.04
CA ASN A 187 12.29 4.90 25.74
C ASN A 187 13.36 5.29 24.73
N ILE A 188 13.14 6.39 24.04
CA ILE A 188 14.10 6.91 23.04
C ILE A 188 15.43 7.22 23.71
N PRO A 189 16.55 6.60 23.25
CA PRO A 189 17.88 6.90 23.76
C PRO A 189 18.37 8.24 23.22
N ASN A 190 19.20 8.93 24.01
CA ASN A 190 19.82 10.17 23.56
C ASN A 190 21.31 10.21 24.02
N PRO A 191 22.26 9.99 23.09
CA PRO A 191 22.09 9.65 21.68
C PRO A 191 21.82 8.16 21.44
N TYR A 192 21.40 7.81 20.21
CA TYR A 192 21.42 6.44 19.73
C TYR A 192 22.85 5.92 19.58
N PRO A 193 23.10 4.60 19.68
CA PRO A 193 24.37 3.99 19.33
C PRO A 193 24.78 4.29 17.88
N ASN A 194 26.07 4.45 17.61
CA ASN A 194 26.59 4.69 16.26
C ASN A 194 26.35 3.53 15.27
N SER A 195 25.92 2.38 15.76
CA SER A 195 25.55 1.22 14.93
C SER A 195 24.07 1.20 14.52
N ALA A 196 23.27 2.12 15.03
CA ALA A 196 21.87 2.22 14.69
C ALA A 196 21.70 2.80 13.28
N TRP A 197 20.65 2.38 12.60
CA TRP A 197 20.16 2.96 11.34
C TRP A 197 18.70 3.38 11.40
N TYR A 198 18.04 3.15 12.53
CA TYR A 198 16.73 3.66 12.91
C TYR A 198 16.86 4.50 14.18
N HIS A 199 16.58 5.79 14.07
CA HIS A 199 16.88 6.80 15.09
C HIS A 199 15.64 7.63 15.47
N TYR A 200 14.45 7.01 15.50
CA TYR A 200 13.21 7.72 15.80
C TYR A 200 13.34 8.58 17.06
N ASP A 201 12.94 9.86 17.00
CA ASP A 201 13.29 10.84 18.03
C ASP A 201 12.10 11.55 18.71
N ASP A 202 10.85 11.22 18.34
CA ASP A 202 9.67 11.75 19.03
C ASP A 202 9.57 11.20 20.45
N GLN A 203 9.86 12.08 21.42
CA GLN A 203 9.89 11.75 22.84
C GLN A 203 8.53 11.38 23.44
N THR A 204 7.44 11.56 22.71
CA THR A 204 6.09 11.16 23.13
C THR A 204 5.78 9.70 22.78
N CYS A 205 6.60 9.10 21.93
CA CYS A 205 6.43 7.75 21.40
C CYS A 205 6.94 6.68 22.38
N ASP A 206 6.13 5.70 22.69
CA ASP A 206 6.54 4.51 23.45
C ASP A 206 7.12 3.43 22.51
N TYR A 207 7.45 2.26 23.06
CA TYR A 207 8.02 1.17 22.28
C TYR A 207 7.09 0.69 21.16
N GLY A 208 5.78 0.59 21.43
CA GLY A 208 4.80 0.15 20.44
C GLY A 208 4.64 1.14 19.30
N CYS A 209 4.61 2.42 19.61
CA CYS A 209 4.62 3.49 18.61
C CYS A 209 5.89 3.40 17.75
N MET A 210 7.07 3.26 18.34
CA MET A 210 8.33 3.09 17.58
C MET A 210 8.33 1.84 16.70
N ALA A 211 7.63 0.77 17.09
CA ALA A 211 7.52 -0.44 16.28
C ALA A 211 6.60 -0.23 15.07
N ILE A 212 5.54 0.54 15.20
CA ILE A 212 4.64 0.92 14.09
C ILE A 212 5.39 1.79 13.09
N GLU A 213 6.14 2.79 13.55
CA GLU A 213 6.97 3.64 12.70
C GLU A 213 8.07 2.84 11.98
N TYR A 214 8.74 1.94 12.69
CA TYR A 214 9.74 1.07 12.09
C TYR A 214 9.17 0.20 10.95
N MET A 215 7.96 -0.32 11.14
CA MET A 215 7.26 -1.09 10.12
C MET A 215 6.92 -0.22 8.91
N TYR A 216 6.44 1.01 9.13
CA TYR A 216 6.19 1.99 8.07
C TYR A 216 7.46 2.27 7.25
N TRP A 217 8.54 2.72 7.90
CA TRP A 217 9.81 3.02 7.23
C TRP A 217 10.32 1.85 6.39
N SER A 218 10.20 0.64 6.91
CA SER A 218 10.62 -0.58 6.21
C SER A 218 9.80 -0.83 4.95
N ILE A 219 8.48 -0.75 5.03
CA ILE A 219 7.56 -0.97 3.91
C ILE A 219 7.78 0.08 2.82
N VAL A 220 7.82 1.38 3.16
CA VAL A 220 7.98 2.45 2.16
C VAL A 220 9.37 2.49 1.53
N SER A 221 10.41 2.07 2.27
CA SER A 221 11.75 1.86 1.71
C SER A 221 11.76 0.74 0.68
N TRP A 222 11.13 -0.39 1.00
CA TRP A 222 11.01 -1.53 0.10
C TRP A 222 10.19 -1.19 -1.15
N MET A 223 9.07 -0.50 -1.00
CA MET A 223 8.25 0.00 -2.13
C MET A 223 8.96 1.07 -2.97
N GLY A 224 10.07 1.62 -2.50
CA GLY A 224 10.86 2.63 -3.22
C GLY A 224 10.28 4.04 -3.18
N ILE A 225 9.31 4.32 -2.33
CA ILE A 225 8.72 5.66 -2.15
C ILE A 225 9.78 6.68 -1.70
N LEU A 226 10.74 6.26 -0.88
CA LEU A 226 11.80 7.09 -0.34
C LEU A 226 13.03 7.23 -1.26
N ASN A 227 13.04 6.54 -2.41
CA ASN A 227 14.22 6.42 -3.28
C ASN A 227 14.48 7.70 -4.11
N ASP A 228 14.59 8.82 -3.44
CA ASP A 228 14.96 10.12 -3.99
C ASP A 228 16.09 10.73 -3.15
N PRO A 229 17.16 11.29 -3.76
CA PRO A 229 18.30 11.80 -2.99
C PRO A 229 17.95 12.92 -2.01
N SER A 230 16.95 13.75 -2.29
CA SER A 230 16.54 14.82 -1.37
C SER A 230 15.78 14.24 -0.17
N THR A 231 14.91 13.26 -0.40
CA THR A 231 14.21 12.50 0.62
C THR A 231 15.19 11.75 1.51
N CYS A 232 16.09 10.95 0.93
CA CYS A 232 17.12 10.23 1.67
C CYS A 232 17.93 11.14 2.60
N ASN A 233 18.35 12.31 2.12
CA ASN A 233 19.08 13.27 2.93
C ASN A 233 18.20 13.90 4.04
N GLY A 234 16.92 14.12 3.73
CA GLY A 234 15.98 14.75 4.66
C GLY A 234 15.61 13.87 5.85
N ILE A 235 15.56 12.55 5.66
CA ILE A 235 15.18 11.57 6.69
C ILE A 235 16.38 10.88 7.38
N ALA A 236 17.61 11.16 6.95
CA ALA A 236 18.81 10.45 7.42
C ALA A 236 19.07 10.56 8.93
N ASN A 237 18.51 11.58 9.60
CA ASN A 237 18.56 11.71 11.06
C ASN A 237 17.64 10.72 11.78
N GLU A 238 16.71 10.10 11.09
CA GLU A 238 15.70 9.19 11.64
C GLU A 238 15.78 7.80 11.01
N TRP A 239 15.94 7.73 9.68
CA TRP A 239 15.99 6.49 8.92
C TRP A 239 17.07 6.53 7.84
N GLU A 240 18.01 5.56 7.84
CA GLU A 240 19.11 5.52 6.87
C GLU A 240 18.82 4.67 5.62
N PRO A 241 18.11 3.51 5.69
CA PRO A 241 17.92 2.62 4.54
C PRO A 241 16.82 3.09 3.57
N CYS A 242 16.97 4.26 2.95
CA CYS A 242 15.95 4.96 2.16
C CYS A 242 15.69 4.40 0.75
N SER A 243 16.30 3.29 0.35
CA SER A 243 16.06 2.66 -0.96
C SER A 243 15.90 1.15 -0.84
N PRO A 244 15.22 0.47 -1.78
CA PRO A 244 15.04 -0.98 -1.73
C PRO A 244 16.34 -1.76 -1.57
N SER A 245 17.39 -1.41 -2.34
CA SER A 245 18.68 -2.10 -2.28
C SER A 245 19.43 -1.81 -0.98
N LEU A 246 19.34 -0.60 -0.45
CA LEU A 246 19.97 -0.23 0.81
C LEU A 246 19.25 -0.90 1.98
N PHE A 247 17.91 -0.91 1.97
CA PHE A 247 17.10 -1.59 2.96
C PHE A 247 17.39 -3.10 2.98
N GLN A 248 17.37 -3.77 1.82
CA GLN A 248 17.70 -5.19 1.70
C GLN A 248 19.07 -5.55 2.27
N SER A 249 20.07 -4.68 2.07
CA SER A 249 21.45 -4.96 2.53
C SER A 249 21.71 -4.55 3.98
N THR A 250 20.96 -3.60 4.53
CA THR A 250 21.17 -3.07 5.89
C THR A 250 20.28 -3.77 6.90
N ASP A 251 18.97 -3.86 6.63
CA ASP A 251 17.99 -4.44 7.54
C ASP A 251 17.50 -5.81 7.07
N ILE A 252 18.40 -6.77 7.09
CA ILE A 252 18.14 -8.14 6.59
C ILE A 252 16.98 -8.81 7.33
N LEU A 253 16.83 -8.55 8.63
CA LEU A 253 15.79 -9.18 9.46
C LEU A 253 14.40 -8.68 9.06
N MET A 254 14.21 -7.38 8.98
CA MET A 254 12.92 -6.82 8.61
C MET A 254 12.62 -7.02 7.13
N PHE A 255 13.64 -6.93 6.27
CA PHE A 255 13.51 -7.28 4.84
C PHE A 255 12.94 -8.69 4.65
N ALA A 256 13.46 -9.69 5.38
CA ALA A 256 12.96 -11.05 5.32
C ALA A 256 11.49 -11.15 5.75
N LEU A 257 11.06 -10.36 6.74
CA LEU A 257 9.68 -10.34 7.21
C LEU A 257 8.71 -9.71 6.21
N ILE A 258 9.02 -8.51 5.71
CA ILE A 258 8.08 -7.80 4.84
C ILE A 258 8.00 -8.38 3.43
N THR A 259 8.98 -9.17 3.02
CA THR A 259 8.98 -9.88 1.73
C THR A 259 8.53 -11.33 1.83
N ASP A 260 8.22 -11.83 3.04
CA ASP A 260 7.68 -13.17 3.21
C ASP A 260 6.23 -13.24 2.70
N PRO A 261 5.96 -14.02 1.65
CA PRO A 261 4.65 -14.08 1.03
C PRO A 261 3.54 -14.63 1.94
N GLN A 262 3.89 -15.22 3.08
CA GLN A 262 2.87 -15.69 4.02
C GLN A 262 2.12 -14.54 4.70
N TYR A 263 2.73 -13.35 4.80
CA TYR A 263 2.14 -12.19 5.47
C TYR A 263 1.42 -11.23 4.52
N GLN A 264 1.62 -11.39 3.22
CA GLN A 264 0.95 -10.63 2.14
C GLN A 264 0.99 -9.10 2.35
N LEU A 265 2.10 -8.58 2.90
CA LEU A 265 2.29 -7.14 3.01
C LEU A 265 2.41 -6.48 1.63
N PRO A 266 2.03 -5.21 1.48
CA PRO A 266 2.09 -4.52 0.21
C PRO A 266 3.53 -4.42 -0.32
N GLN A 267 3.71 -4.66 -1.61
CA GLN A 267 5.00 -4.70 -2.31
C GLN A 267 5.12 -3.61 -3.36
N LEU A 268 4.01 -2.98 -3.75
CA LEU A 268 3.96 -1.93 -4.76
C LEU A 268 3.53 -0.62 -4.12
N ALA A 269 4.19 0.46 -4.50
CA ALA A 269 3.82 1.79 -4.04
C ALA A 269 2.47 2.19 -4.60
N PRO A 270 1.54 2.69 -3.77
CA PRO A 270 0.31 3.28 -4.25
C PRO A 270 0.56 4.46 -5.19
N ASP A 271 -0.22 4.58 -6.25
CA ASP A 271 -0.20 5.75 -7.13
C ASP A 271 -1.45 6.65 -6.96
N GLY A 272 -2.38 6.23 -6.10
CA GLY A 272 -3.61 6.94 -5.78
C GLY A 272 -4.71 6.84 -6.84
N ASN A 273 -4.59 5.87 -7.77
CA ASN A 273 -5.51 5.68 -8.87
C ASN A 273 -6.18 4.29 -8.87
N TYR A 274 -6.51 3.80 -7.67
CA TYR A 274 -7.20 2.51 -7.55
C TYR A 274 -8.52 2.52 -8.30
N CYS A 275 -8.58 1.70 -9.33
CA CYS A 275 -9.81 1.44 -10.07
C CYS A 275 -9.70 0.07 -10.73
N PRO A 276 -9.98 -1.02 -10.01
CA PRO A 276 -10.01 -2.35 -10.60
C PRO A 276 -10.98 -2.28 -11.76
N GLN A 277 -10.44 -2.35 -12.96
CA GLN A 277 -11.25 -2.35 -14.16
C GLN A 277 -12.17 -3.56 -14.03
N ASN A 278 -13.44 -3.34 -13.74
CA ASN A 278 -14.50 -4.19 -14.27
C ASN A 278 -14.45 -4.05 -15.79
N SER A 279 -13.29 -4.36 -16.38
CA SER A 279 -13.21 -4.62 -17.81
C SER A 279 -14.27 -5.69 -18.01
N GLY A 280 -15.24 -5.46 -18.86
CA GLY A 280 -16.30 -6.41 -19.20
C GLY A 280 -15.77 -7.70 -19.83
N MET A 281 -14.63 -8.14 -19.35
CA MET A 281 -14.04 -9.45 -19.46
C MET A 281 -14.69 -10.30 -18.39
N GLU A 282 -15.63 -11.13 -18.85
CA GLU A 282 -16.21 -12.16 -18.03
C GLU A 282 -15.12 -12.85 -17.20
N SER A 283 -15.16 -12.47 -15.90
CA SER A 283 -14.93 -13.34 -14.77
C SER A 283 -13.64 -14.15 -14.70
N THR A 284 -12.95 -13.87 -13.74
CA THR A 284 -12.22 -14.71 -12.78
C THR A 284 -12.89 -16.01 -12.33
N ILE A 285 -14.14 -16.33 -12.78
CA ILE A 285 -14.77 -17.61 -12.45
C ILE A 285 -13.86 -18.75 -12.94
N GLY A 286 -13.10 -19.33 -12.01
CA GLY A 286 -12.14 -20.41 -12.22
C GLY A 286 -10.67 -20.05 -12.01
N PHE A 287 -10.36 -18.81 -11.58
CA PHE A 287 -9.03 -18.37 -11.14
C PHE A 287 -9.00 -17.94 -9.66
N GLU A 288 -10.13 -17.97 -8.97
CA GLU A 288 -10.32 -17.52 -7.57
C GLU A 288 -9.35 -18.18 -6.58
N ASP A 289 -8.78 -19.33 -6.96
CA ASP A 289 -7.82 -20.07 -6.15
C ASP A 289 -6.36 -19.80 -6.55
N ILE A 290 -6.10 -19.13 -7.69
CA ILE A 290 -4.72 -18.89 -8.14
C ILE A 290 -4.10 -17.80 -7.29
N ARG A 291 -2.94 -18.12 -6.72
CA ARG A 291 -2.13 -17.19 -5.95
C ARG A 291 -0.83 -16.93 -6.69
N VAL A 292 -0.51 -15.65 -6.86
CA VAL A 292 0.73 -15.19 -7.47
C VAL A 292 1.46 -14.34 -6.45
N PHE A 293 2.70 -14.71 -6.13
CA PHE A 293 3.52 -13.94 -5.23
C PHE A 293 5.00 -14.02 -5.65
N PRO A 294 5.66 -12.86 -5.79
CA PRO A 294 7.09 -12.81 -6.02
C PRO A 294 7.87 -13.18 -4.75
N ASN A 295 8.98 -13.89 -4.92
CA ASN A 295 10.01 -14.09 -3.89
C ASN A 295 11.26 -13.34 -4.34
N TYR A 296 11.49 -12.18 -3.78
CA TYR A 296 12.53 -11.26 -4.23
C TYR A 296 13.93 -11.74 -3.83
N SER A 297 14.08 -12.40 -2.69
CA SER A 297 15.37 -12.94 -2.25
C SER A 297 15.88 -14.07 -3.15
N GLU A 298 14.97 -14.81 -3.77
CA GLU A 298 15.28 -15.90 -4.71
C GLU A 298 15.16 -15.48 -6.18
N HIS A 299 14.73 -14.23 -6.46
CA HIS A 299 14.44 -13.73 -7.80
C HIS A 299 13.47 -14.61 -8.59
N VAL A 300 12.40 -15.04 -7.94
CA VAL A 300 11.38 -15.91 -8.54
C VAL A 300 9.97 -15.37 -8.31
N ILE A 301 9.04 -15.75 -9.19
CA ILE A 301 7.60 -15.54 -9.00
C ILE A 301 6.97 -16.93 -8.81
N HIS A 302 6.29 -17.11 -7.70
CA HIS A 302 5.50 -18.31 -7.44
C HIS A 302 4.07 -18.12 -7.93
N ILE A 303 3.56 -19.12 -8.65
CA ILE A 303 2.17 -19.20 -9.07
C ILE A 303 1.63 -20.52 -8.54
N LYS A 304 0.59 -20.47 -7.70
CA LYS A 304 0.03 -21.65 -7.03
C LYS A 304 -1.45 -21.85 -7.34
N ASN A 305 -1.90 -23.09 -7.12
CA ASN A 305 -3.29 -23.50 -7.27
C ASN A 305 -3.85 -23.42 -8.70
N MET A 306 -3.00 -23.44 -9.72
CA MET A 306 -3.44 -23.51 -11.12
C MET A 306 -4.19 -24.81 -11.40
N LYS A 307 -5.23 -24.74 -12.23
CA LYS A 307 -6.00 -25.93 -12.66
C LYS A 307 -6.00 -26.00 -14.19
N GLY A 308 -5.82 -27.21 -14.74
CA GLY A 308 -5.89 -27.45 -16.19
C GLY A 308 -4.69 -26.90 -16.98
N ASN A 309 -4.92 -26.61 -18.28
CA ASN A 309 -3.88 -26.10 -19.18
C ASN A 309 -3.85 -24.56 -19.09
N ASN A 310 -2.72 -24.03 -18.62
CA ASN A 310 -2.53 -22.59 -18.51
C ASN A 310 -1.41 -22.13 -19.45
N ALA A 311 -1.58 -20.97 -20.06
CA ALA A 311 -0.51 -20.21 -20.71
C ALA A 311 -0.16 -19.02 -19.82
N ILE A 312 1.11 -18.88 -19.50
CA ILE A 312 1.63 -17.84 -18.60
C ILE A 312 2.53 -16.94 -19.42
N SER A 313 2.35 -15.63 -19.31
CA SER A 313 3.22 -14.66 -19.96
C SER A 313 3.51 -13.48 -19.05
N LEU A 314 4.77 -13.06 -19.01
CA LEU A 314 5.22 -11.84 -18.33
C LEU A 314 5.48 -10.77 -19.39
N LYS A 315 4.91 -9.58 -19.22
CA LYS A 315 5.05 -8.46 -20.14
C LYS A 315 5.52 -7.23 -19.36
N ASP A 316 6.30 -6.36 -20.01
CA ASP A 316 6.60 -5.05 -19.46
C ASP A 316 5.40 -4.07 -19.63
N THR A 317 5.50 -2.88 -19.05
CA THR A 317 4.46 -1.84 -19.11
C THR A 317 4.14 -1.34 -20.53
N THR A 318 5.02 -1.62 -21.51
CA THR A 318 4.77 -1.32 -22.93
C THR A 318 4.05 -2.46 -23.67
N GLY A 319 3.78 -3.58 -22.98
CA GLY A 319 3.16 -4.78 -23.54
C GLY A 319 4.15 -5.74 -24.22
N ARG A 320 5.47 -5.47 -24.15
CA ARG A 320 6.49 -6.32 -24.71
C ARG A 320 6.61 -7.62 -23.92
N LEU A 321 6.55 -8.75 -24.60
CA LEU A 321 6.68 -10.07 -24.00
C LEU A 321 8.11 -10.30 -23.49
N ILE A 322 8.25 -10.59 -22.20
CA ILE A 322 9.51 -10.93 -21.52
C ILE A 322 9.66 -12.43 -21.36
N TYR A 323 8.56 -13.09 -20.99
CA TYR A 323 8.53 -14.54 -20.74
C TYR A 323 7.21 -15.14 -21.17
N THR A 324 7.22 -16.40 -21.62
CA THR A 324 6.00 -17.17 -21.86
C THR A 324 6.25 -18.67 -21.65
N GLN A 325 5.27 -19.33 -21.02
CA GLN A 325 5.30 -20.78 -20.79
C GLN A 325 3.88 -21.34 -20.78
N LYS A 326 3.70 -22.55 -21.29
CA LYS A 326 2.47 -23.35 -21.10
C LYS A 326 2.74 -24.42 -20.05
N THR A 327 1.78 -24.63 -19.16
CA THR A 327 1.88 -25.62 -18.09
C THR A 327 0.54 -26.26 -17.75
N THR A 328 0.59 -27.49 -17.29
CA THR A 328 -0.52 -28.21 -16.64
C THR A 328 -0.27 -28.40 -15.15
N ASN A 329 0.90 -27.94 -14.66
CA ASN A 329 1.24 -28.05 -13.26
C ASN A 329 0.34 -27.16 -12.42
N GLN A 330 0.02 -27.64 -11.23
CA GLN A 330 -0.76 -26.88 -10.26
C GLN A 330 0.04 -25.70 -9.71
N ASP A 331 1.35 -25.90 -9.54
CA ASP A 331 2.27 -24.86 -9.05
C ASP A 331 3.39 -24.65 -10.08
N LEU A 332 3.81 -23.40 -10.23
CA LEU A 332 4.92 -22.99 -11.09
C LEU A 332 5.77 -21.96 -10.38
N THR A 333 7.07 -22.05 -10.54
CA THR A 333 8.02 -21.03 -10.11
C THR A 333 8.71 -20.50 -11.36
N LEU A 334 8.62 -19.18 -11.58
CA LEU A 334 9.27 -18.47 -12.67
C LEU A 334 10.57 -17.86 -12.14
N ASP A 335 11.69 -18.20 -12.76
CA ASP A 335 12.96 -17.50 -12.51
C ASP A 335 12.97 -16.17 -13.27
N VAL A 336 13.13 -15.08 -12.52
CA VAL A 336 13.19 -13.71 -13.04
C VAL A 336 14.54 -13.04 -12.77
N SER A 337 15.56 -13.80 -12.38
CA SER A 337 16.91 -13.31 -12.05
C SER A 337 17.58 -12.54 -13.20
N MET A 338 17.17 -12.81 -14.44
CA MET A 338 17.69 -12.13 -15.65
C MET A 338 16.76 -11.02 -16.16
N VAL A 339 15.67 -10.73 -15.44
CA VAL A 339 14.74 -9.66 -15.80
C VAL A 339 15.18 -8.38 -15.10
N HIS A 340 15.20 -7.26 -15.83
CA HIS A 340 15.57 -5.97 -15.25
C HIS A 340 14.54 -5.54 -14.20
N SER A 341 15.01 -4.80 -13.19
CA SER A 341 14.14 -4.17 -12.20
C SER A 341 13.10 -3.30 -12.89
N GLY A 342 11.85 -3.38 -12.44
CA GLY A 342 10.75 -2.62 -13.03
C GLY A 342 9.40 -3.28 -12.81
N GLN A 343 8.36 -2.61 -13.30
CA GLN A 343 6.98 -3.07 -13.23
C GLN A 343 6.63 -3.94 -14.44
N TYR A 344 5.94 -5.04 -14.17
CA TYR A 344 5.54 -6.04 -15.17
C TYR A 344 4.10 -6.47 -14.95
N ILE A 345 3.50 -7.05 -15.99
CA ILE A 345 2.18 -7.67 -15.93
C ILE A 345 2.35 -9.16 -16.21
N LEU A 346 2.01 -9.98 -15.23
CA LEU A 346 1.89 -11.42 -15.39
C LEU A 346 0.46 -11.76 -15.84
N LEU A 347 0.34 -12.41 -16.98
CA LEU A 347 -0.91 -12.86 -17.54
C LEU A 347 -1.00 -14.38 -17.48
N ILE A 348 -2.07 -14.91 -16.90
CA ILE A 348 -2.39 -16.34 -16.85
C ILE A 348 -3.65 -16.58 -17.67
N GLU A 349 -3.56 -17.42 -18.69
CA GLU A 349 -4.65 -17.71 -19.61
C GLU A 349 -5.05 -19.19 -19.53
N ARG A 350 -6.35 -19.46 -19.52
CA ARG A 350 -6.95 -20.81 -19.56
C ARG A 350 -8.16 -20.83 -20.49
N GLY A 351 -7.94 -21.31 -21.72
CA GLY A 351 -8.97 -21.25 -22.75
C GLY A 351 -9.28 -19.82 -23.16
N SER A 352 -10.51 -19.38 -22.98
CA SER A 352 -10.94 -18.00 -23.21
C SER A 352 -10.86 -17.10 -21.97
N LYS A 353 -10.43 -17.62 -20.83
CA LYS A 353 -10.34 -16.90 -19.58
C LYS A 353 -8.90 -16.45 -19.30
N HIS A 354 -8.73 -15.32 -18.60
CA HIS A 354 -7.42 -14.81 -18.21
C HIS A 354 -7.48 -14.07 -16.87
N SER A 355 -6.34 -14.08 -16.16
CA SER A 355 -6.08 -13.35 -14.95
C SER A 355 -4.82 -12.50 -15.14
N TYR A 356 -4.84 -11.26 -14.66
CA TYR A 356 -3.73 -10.31 -14.75
C TYR A 356 -3.23 -10.01 -13.34
N HIS A 357 -1.91 -10.01 -13.18
CA HIS A 357 -1.26 -9.68 -11.91
C HIS A 357 -0.15 -8.67 -12.17
N LYS A 358 -0.15 -7.58 -11.43
CA LYS A 358 0.89 -6.54 -11.46
C LYS A 358 2.06 -7.04 -10.62
N ILE A 359 3.28 -7.08 -11.17
CA ILE A 359 4.48 -7.61 -10.51
C ILE A 359 5.57 -6.55 -10.55
N MET A 360 6.19 -6.29 -9.40
CA MET A 360 7.45 -5.55 -9.33
C MET A 360 8.61 -6.54 -9.31
N ILE A 361 9.68 -6.28 -10.08
CA ILE A 361 10.95 -7.02 -10.06
C ILE A 361 12.02 -6.02 -9.64
N HIS A 362 12.79 -6.35 -8.62
CA HIS A 362 13.83 -5.50 -8.03
C HIS A 362 15.23 -5.93 -8.43
#